data_0b638e480bbbb5ad010f0d5b04bff5b8
#
_entry.id   0b638e480bbbb5ad010f0d5b04bff5b8
#
_cell.length_a   1.000
_cell.length_b   1.000
_cell.length_c   1.000
_cell.angle_alpha   90.00
_cell.angle_beta   90.00
_cell.angle_gamma   90.00
#
_symmetry.space_group_name_H-M   'P 1'
#
loop_
_entity.id
_entity.type
_entity.pdbx_description
1 polymer ?
#
loop_
_entity_poly.entity_id
_entity_poly.type
_entity_poly.pdbx_seq_one_letter_code
_entity_poly.pdbx_strand_id
1 'polypeptide(L)'
;DFSETFESLPGLSGTRKLFLGRFNENDLLEMMNKTGFTEHLSNLGFEDILIDLDKDQSQIYYFRLYWREIKPEMLLVDLRLSETTFIPDKKFFPDENEPLPYEMIVIEWLSAKNPLKVFDHSKPQLPGQTNPGLGVMKYCFDLLYLMAKQVYKDGFLDIPDHMHGAMIYSKKFKFFDPVHEGILRAVMRDLSAYTLSDISW
;
A
#
# COMPACT_ATOMS: atom_id res chain seq x y z
N ASP A 1 4.32 5.31 -50.00
CA ASP A 1 3.15 4.81 -49.33
C ASP A 1 3.52 3.63 -48.45
N PHE A 2 3.98 3.97 -47.23
CA PHE A 2 4.42 2.98 -46.21
C PHE A 2 3.53 2.98 -44.97
N SER A 3 2.28 3.42 -45.10
CA SER A 3 1.35 3.61 -43.96
C SER A 3 0.28 2.53 -43.79
N GLU A 4 0.28 1.44 -44.58
CA GLU A 4 -0.85 0.47 -44.56
C GLU A 4 -0.49 -0.97 -44.14
N THR A 5 0.63 -1.25 -43.48
CA THR A 5 1.00 -2.64 -43.15
C THR A 5 1.14 -2.95 -41.65
N PHE A 6 0.55 -2.17 -40.74
CA PHE A 6 0.61 -2.45 -39.32
C PHE A 6 -0.76 -2.75 -38.67
N GLU A 7 -1.81 -2.94 -39.47
CA GLU A 7 -3.09 -3.43 -38.96
C GLU A 7 -3.22 -4.93 -39.23
N SER A 8 -3.39 -5.68 -38.16
CA SER A 8 -3.77 -7.10 -38.06
C SER A 8 -2.64 -8.12 -37.80
N LEU A 9 -2.06 -8.04 -36.59
CA LEU A 9 -1.63 -9.26 -35.90
C LEU A 9 -2.74 -9.65 -34.89
N PRO A 10 -3.47 -10.76 -35.09
CA PRO A 10 -4.47 -11.22 -34.13
C PRO A 10 -3.72 -11.80 -32.90
N GLY A 11 -3.80 -11.10 -31.77
CA GLY A 11 -3.25 -11.59 -30.50
C GLY A 11 -2.64 -10.55 -29.55
N LEU A 12 -2.58 -9.27 -29.91
CA LEU A 12 -1.93 -8.22 -29.09
C LEU A 12 -2.87 -7.08 -28.65
N SER A 13 -4.17 -7.30 -28.55
CA SER A 13 -5.13 -6.28 -28.08
C SER A 13 -5.47 -6.45 -26.58
N GLY A 14 -4.50 -6.73 -25.74
CA GLY A 14 -4.58 -6.53 -24.31
C GLY A 14 -3.60 -5.42 -23.94
N THR A 15 -4.07 -4.18 -23.77
CA THR A 15 -3.26 -3.14 -23.13
C THR A 15 -2.79 -3.70 -21.79
N ARG A 16 -1.49 -4.02 -21.69
CA ARG A 16 -0.89 -4.51 -20.44
C ARG A 16 -1.19 -3.47 -19.38
N LYS A 17 -1.97 -3.85 -18.38
CA LYS A 17 -2.23 -2.98 -17.22
C LYS A 17 -0.90 -2.78 -16.50
N LEU A 18 -0.51 -1.52 -16.31
CA LEU A 18 0.72 -1.16 -15.62
C LEU A 18 0.37 -0.49 -14.30
N PHE A 19 0.93 -0.98 -13.21
CA PHE A 19 0.85 -0.36 -11.91
C PHE A 19 1.75 0.89 -11.86
N LEU A 20 1.24 2.02 -11.41
CA LEU A 20 1.88 3.35 -11.48
C LEU A 20 2.35 3.70 -12.91
N GLY A 21 1.66 3.22 -13.94
CA GLY A 21 2.00 3.45 -15.35
C GLY A 21 3.34 2.86 -15.80
N ARG A 22 3.99 2.04 -14.97
CA ARG A 22 5.36 1.55 -15.21
C ARG A 22 5.54 0.05 -14.99
N PHE A 23 4.99 -0.50 -13.92
CA PHE A 23 5.29 -1.87 -13.49
C PHE A 23 4.25 -2.86 -14.00
N ASN A 24 4.67 -3.87 -14.73
CA ASN A 24 3.84 -5.03 -15.06
C ASN A 24 3.91 -6.09 -13.95
N GLU A 25 3.14 -7.17 -14.09
CA GLU A 25 3.08 -8.27 -13.12
C GLU A 25 4.45 -8.92 -12.86
N ASN A 26 5.27 -9.09 -13.91
CA ASN A 26 6.60 -9.70 -13.77
C ASN A 26 7.57 -8.79 -13.01
N ASP A 27 7.52 -7.48 -13.26
CA ASP A 27 8.33 -6.49 -12.53
C ASP A 27 8.00 -6.52 -11.04
N LEU A 28 6.70 -6.58 -10.70
CA LEU A 28 6.24 -6.63 -9.31
C LEU A 28 6.59 -7.97 -8.65
N LEU A 29 6.47 -9.08 -9.36
CA LEU A 29 6.87 -10.39 -8.85
C LEU A 29 8.38 -10.43 -8.57
N GLU A 30 9.22 -9.87 -9.44
CA GLU A 30 10.66 -9.76 -9.21
C GLU A 30 10.96 -8.93 -7.95
N MET A 31 10.27 -7.79 -7.77
CA MET A 31 10.43 -6.96 -6.58
C MET A 31 9.96 -7.69 -5.31
N MET A 32 8.86 -8.45 -5.38
CA MET A 32 8.37 -9.27 -4.28
C MET A 32 9.38 -10.36 -3.90
N ASN A 33 10.00 -11.02 -4.89
CA ASN A 33 11.08 -11.98 -4.64
C ASN A 33 12.28 -11.30 -3.98
N LYS A 34 12.69 -10.15 -4.46
CA LYS A 34 13.83 -9.38 -3.96
C LYS A 34 13.67 -8.90 -2.52
N THR A 35 12.43 -8.61 -2.11
CA THR A 35 12.09 -8.21 -0.73
C THR A 35 11.86 -9.38 0.21
N GLY A 36 11.80 -10.63 -0.29
CA GLY A 36 11.43 -11.83 0.47
C GLY A 36 9.91 -11.94 0.72
N PHE A 37 9.09 -11.15 0.04
CA PHE A 37 7.64 -11.15 0.22
C PHE A 37 7.03 -12.48 -0.22
N THR A 38 7.42 -13.00 -1.39
CA THR A 38 6.97 -14.31 -1.90
C THR A 38 7.37 -15.45 -0.97
N GLU A 39 8.60 -15.44 -0.45
CA GLU A 39 9.06 -16.42 0.53
C GLU A 39 8.22 -16.38 1.81
N HIS A 40 7.90 -15.17 2.31
CA HIS A 40 7.05 -15.02 3.48
C HIS A 40 5.65 -15.58 3.25
N LEU A 41 5.04 -15.34 2.08
CA LEU A 41 3.73 -15.89 1.73
C LEU A 41 3.77 -17.42 1.63
N SER A 42 4.81 -17.99 1.00
CA SER A 42 5.02 -19.42 0.93
C SER A 42 5.16 -20.05 2.31
N ASN A 43 5.91 -19.44 3.22
CA ASN A 43 6.06 -19.88 4.62
C ASN A 43 4.74 -19.86 5.41
N LEU A 44 3.76 -19.06 4.98
CA LEU A 44 2.40 -19.03 5.51
C LEU A 44 1.46 -20.08 4.86
N GLY A 45 1.95 -20.82 3.86
CA GLY A 45 1.19 -21.82 3.09
C GLY A 45 0.47 -21.24 1.86
N PHE A 46 0.77 -20.01 1.46
CA PHE A 46 0.22 -19.39 0.26
C PHE A 46 1.20 -19.53 -0.91
N GLU A 47 1.11 -20.65 -1.58
CA GLU A 47 1.71 -20.91 -2.89
C GLU A 47 0.72 -20.50 -3.99
N ASP A 48 1.12 -20.50 -5.26
CA ASP A 48 0.26 -20.14 -6.40
C ASP A 48 -0.38 -18.75 -6.28
N ILE A 49 0.46 -17.75 -6.04
CA ILE A 49 0.03 -16.33 -5.93
C ILE A 49 -0.26 -15.78 -7.32
N LEU A 50 -1.45 -15.18 -7.46
CA LEU A 50 -1.85 -14.45 -8.65
C LEU A 50 -1.80 -12.95 -8.37
N ILE A 51 -1.21 -12.21 -9.30
CA ILE A 51 -1.18 -10.74 -9.29
C ILE A 51 -2.30 -10.24 -10.21
N ASP A 52 -3.13 -9.34 -9.70
CA ASP A 52 -4.13 -8.62 -10.47
C ASP A 52 -3.85 -7.12 -10.40
N LEU A 53 -3.70 -6.51 -11.57
CA LEU A 53 -3.45 -5.08 -11.72
C LEU A 53 -4.65 -4.42 -12.37
N ASP A 54 -5.04 -3.27 -11.82
CA ASP A 54 -6.11 -2.48 -12.39
C ASP A 54 -5.85 -0.98 -12.21
N LYS A 55 -6.62 -0.16 -12.90
CA LYS A 55 -6.64 1.29 -12.76
C LYS A 55 -8.05 1.78 -13.02
N ASP A 56 -8.62 2.55 -12.10
CA ASP A 56 -9.96 3.08 -12.25
C ASP A 56 -9.97 4.46 -12.94
N GLN A 57 -11.18 5.00 -13.12
CA GLN A 57 -11.40 6.31 -13.74
C GLN A 57 -10.88 7.47 -12.86
N SER A 58 -10.77 7.27 -11.55
CA SER A 58 -10.23 8.22 -10.59
C SER A 58 -8.69 8.20 -10.53
N GLN A 59 -8.06 7.49 -11.46
CA GLN A 59 -6.61 7.31 -11.54
C GLN A 59 -6.00 6.56 -10.35
N ILE A 60 -6.79 5.80 -9.60
CA ILE A 60 -6.31 4.91 -8.54
C ILE A 60 -5.81 3.62 -9.18
N TYR A 61 -4.58 3.25 -8.87
CA TYR A 61 -3.94 2.02 -9.29
C TYR A 61 -4.19 0.94 -8.23
N TYR A 62 -4.57 -0.25 -8.66
CA TYR A 62 -4.83 -1.41 -7.82
C TYR A 62 -3.75 -2.45 -8.04
N PHE A 63 -3.13 -2.91 -6.97
CA PHE A 63 -2.27 -4.08 -6.91
C PHE A 63 -2.87 -5.04 -5.91
N ARG A 64 -3.37 -6.18 -6.39
CA ARG A 64 -4.01 -7.20 -5.58
C ARG A 64 -3.28 -8.52 -5.71
N LEU A 65 -3.11 -9.19 -4.59
CA LEU A 65 -2.58 -10.54 -4.52
C LEU A 65 -3.68 -11.50 -4.14
N TYR A 66 -3.86 -12.55 -4.93
CA TYR A 66 -4.82 -13.60 -4.67
C TYR A 66 -4.10 -14.94 -4.51
N TRP A 67 -4.69 -15.84 -3.75
CA TRP A 67 -4.23 -17.22 -3.62
C TRP A 67 -5.05 -18.13 -4.52
N ARG A 68 -4.39 -18.79 -5.49
CA ARG A 68 -4.93 -19.76 -6.46
C ARG A 68 -5.98 -19.24 -7.44
N GLU A 69 -6.91 -18.39 -7.01
CA GLU A 69 -8.01 -17.89 -7.85
C GLU A 69 -8.31 -16.42 -7.56
N ILE A 70 -8.68 -15.66 -8.59
CA ILE A 70 -9.12 -14.26 -8.46
C ILE A 70 -10.58 -14.24 -7.98
N LYS A 71 -10.75 -14.37 -6.66
CA LYS A 71 -12.04 -14.33 -5.96
C LYS A 71 -11.89 -13.53 -4.65
N PRO A 72 -12.95 -12.85 -4.17
CA PRO A 72 -12.89 -12.04 -2.95
C PRO A 72 -12.39 -12.78 -1.71
N GLU A 73 -12.76 -14.05 -1.57
CA GLU A 73 -12.37 -14.92 -0.46
C GLU A 73 -10.91 -15.36 -0.52
N MET A 74 -10.27 -15.29 -1.70
CA MET A 74 -8.87 -15.65 -1.91
C MET A 74 -7.95 -14.42 -1.92
N LEU A 75 -8.50 -13.22 -1.71
CA LEU A 75 -7.73 -11.98 -1.66
C LEU A 75 -6.83 -11.97 -0.42
N LEU A 76 -5.53 -11.84 -0.63
CA LEU A 76 -4.51 -11.76 0.40
C LEU A 76 -4.09 -10.32 0.70
N VAL A 77 -3.87 -9.52 -0.34
CA VAL A 77 -3.43 -8.13 -0.25
C VAL A 77 -4.21 -7.29 -1.25
N ASP A 78 -4.67 -6.12 -0.81
CA ASP A 78 -5.23 -5.06 -1.66
C ASP A 78 -4.48 -3.77 -1.35
N LEU A 79 -3.63 -3.33 -2.27
CA LEU A 79 -2.91 -2.07 -2.22
C LEU A 79 -3.44 -1.16 -3.32
N ARG A 80 -3.83 0.04 -2.93
CA ARG A 80 -4.34 1.07 -3.84
C ARG A 80 -3.48 2.31 -3.71
N LEU A 81 -2.97 2.79 -4.82
CA LEU A 81 -2.11 3.96 -4.88
C LEU A 81 -2.66 4.98 -5.88
N SER A 82 -2.47 6.24 -5.58
CA SER A 82 -2.63 7.33 -6.54
C SER A 82 -1.38 8.22 -6.54
N GLU A 83 -1.33 9.16 -7.47
CA GLU A 83 -0.25 10.14 -7.56
C GLU A 83 -0.84 11.53 -7.36
N THR A 84 -0.13 12.38 -6.62
CA THR A 84 -0.55 13.77 -6.38
C THR A 84 0.63 14.71 -6.26
N THR A 85 0.39 15.96 -6.54
CA THR A 85 1.30 17.06 -6.18
C THR A 85 0.86 17.63 -4.84
N PHE A 86 1.66 17.46 -3.81
CA PHE A 86 1.41 17.96 -2.47
C PHE A 86 2.10 19.29 -2.26
N ILE A 87 1.32 20.33 -1.93
CA ILE A 87 1.84 21.65 -1.57
C ILE A 87 1.61 21.82 -0.07
N PRO A 88 2.69 21.88 0.74
CA PRO A 88 2.58 22.08 2.18
C PRO A 88 1.93 23.44 2.51
N ASP A 89 1.13 23.47 3.59
CA ASP A 89 0.59 24.73 4.09
C ASP A 89 1.74 25.64 4.63
N LYS A 90 1.78 26.89 4.21
CA LYS A 90 2.78 27.88 4.60
C LYS A 90 2.92 28.05 6.12
N LYS A 91 1.85 27.79 6.88
CA LYS A 91 1.89 27.87 8.36
C LYS A 91 2.94 26.95 9.00
N PHE A 92 3.35 25.86 8.30
CA PHE A 92 4.38 24.94 8.77
C PHE A 92 5.82 25.38 8.39
N PHE A 93 5.94 26.39 7.50
CA PHE A 93 7.22 26.90 6.99
C PHE A 93 7.24 28.45 7.05
N PRO A 94 7.13 29.04 8.25
CA PRO A 94 6.96 30.49 8.38
C PRO A 94 8.14 31.30 7.83
N ASP A 95 9.33 30.71 7.81
CA ASP A 95 10.58 31.37 7.37
C ASP A 95 10.82 31.23 5.85
N GLU A 96 10.03 30.44 5.14
CA GLU A 96 10.15 30.22 3.70
C GLU A 96 9.18 31.13 2.93
N ASN A 97 9.60 31.65 1.78
CA ASN A 97 8.75 32.54 0.97
C ASN A 97 7.52 31.80 0.45
N GLU A 98 7.71 30.59 -0.14
CA GLU A 98 6.66 29.66 -0.53
C GLU A 98 7.20 28.22 -0.46
N PRO A 99 6.48 27.28 0.15
CA PRO A 99 6.88 25.87 0.13
C PRO A 99 6.84 25.33 -1.29
N LEU A 100 7.84 24.56 -1.67
CA LEU A 100 7.89 23.90 -2.97
C LEU A 100 6.88 22.74 -3.02
N PRO A 101 6.29 22.49 -4.19
CA PRO A 101 5.45 21.32 -4.39
C PRO A 101 6.29 20.03 -4.36
N TYR A 102 5.71 18.96 -3.81
CA TYR A 102 6.27 17.61 -3.80
C TYR A 102 5.42 16.67 -4.64
N GLU A 103 6.06 15.87 -5.48
CA GLU A 103 5.42 14.80 -6.23
C GLU A 103 5.32 13.54 -5.36
N MET A 104 4.11 13.19 -4.94
CA MET A 104 3.89 12.16 -3.93
C MET A 104 3.11 10.98 -4.49
N ILE A 105 3.33 9.81 -3.89
CA ILE A 105 2.44 8.65 -4.01
C ILE A 105 1.53 8.65 -2.78
N VAL A 106 0.22 8.58 -3.01
CA VAL A 106 -0.77 8.44 -1.93
C VAL A 106 -1.09 6.97 -1.75
N ILE A 107 -1.03 6.50 -0.51
CA ILE A 107 -1.56 5.18 -0.13
C ILE A 107 -3.05 5.37 0.16
N GLU A 108 -3.88 5.09 -0.85
CA GLU A 108 -5.35 5.20 -0.73
C GLU A 108 -5.95 4.09 0.12
N TRP A 109 -5.32 2.92 0.07
CA TRP A 109 -5.73 1.75 0.82
C TRP A 109 -4.61 0.71 0.89
N LEU A 110 -4.45 0.11 2.05
CA LEU A 110 -3.60 -1.07 2.22
C LEU A 110 -4.25 -2.03 3.21
N SER A 111 -4.70 -3.15 2.71
CA SER A 111 -5.19 -4.25 3.55
C SER A 111 -4.45 -5.55 3.23
N ALA A 112 -4.25 -6.35 4.26
CA ALA A 112 -3.66 -7.68 4.13
C ALA A 112 -4.35 -8.63 5.10
N LYS A 113 -4.96 -9.70 4.59
CA LYS A 113 -5.76 -10.64 5.38
C LYS A 113 -5.35 -12.07 5.15
N ASN A 114 -5.41 -12.88 6.20
CA ASN A 114 -5.22 -14.33 6.11
C ASN A 114 -6.59 -15.02 6.04
N PRO A 115 -7.01 -15.51 4.86
CA PRO A 115 -8.33 -16.12 4.69
C PRO A 115 -8.48 -17.47 5.43
N LEU A 116 -7.36 -18.10 5.81
CA LEU A 116 -7.35 -19.40 6.49
C LEU A 116 -7.41 -19.28 8.02
N LYS A 117 -7.30 -18.04 8.57
CA LYS A 117 -7.29 -17.81 10.02
C LYS A 117 -8.55 -17.10 10.47
N VAL A 118 -8.93 -17.38 11.70
CA VAL A 118 -9.95 -16.66 12.45
C VAL A 118 -9.31 -15.87 13.59
N PHE A 119 -10.00 -14.85 14.06
CA PHE A 119 -9.56 -14.10 15.24
C PHE A 119 -9.58 -14.97 16.49
N ASP A 120 -8.60 -14.74 17.37
CA ASP A 120 -8.49 -15.38 18.68
C ASP A 120 -7.98 -14.36 19.73
N HIS A 121 -7.85 -14.80 20.97
CA HIS A 121 -7.39 -13.93 22.07
C HIS A 121 -5.97 -13.38 21.86
N SER A 122 -5.12 -14.06 21.10
CA SER A 122 -3.76 -13.61 20.81
C SER A 122 -3.70 -12.58 19.66
N LYS A 123 -4.74 -12.59 18.81
CA LYS A 123 -4.92 -11.67 17.68
C LYS A 123 -6.36 -11.19 17.62
N PRO A 124 -6.76 -10.30 18.53
CA PRO A 124 -8.12 -9.76 18.56
C PRO A 124 -8.37 -8.91 17.31
N GLN A 125 -9.63 -8.86 16.92
CA GLN A 125 -10.08 -8.07 15.78
C GLN A 125 -9.82 -6.58 16.04
N LEU A 126 -9.31 -5.89 15.03
CA LEU A 126 -9.21 -4.43 15.01
C LEU A 126 -10.35 -3.83 14.17
N PRO A 127 -10.69 -2.54 14.37
CA PRO A 127 -11.69 -1.86 13.55
C PRO A 127 -11.42 -2.04 12.05
N GLY A 128 -12.45 -2.32 11.26
CA GLY A 128 -12.36 -2.52 9.81
C GLY A 128 -11.81 -3.88 9.35
N GLN A 129 -11.29 -4.72 10.23
CA GLN A 129 -10.78 -6.04 9.85
C GLN A 129 -11.91 -7.08 9.72
N THR A 130 -11.85 -7.89 8.66
CA THR A 130 -12.71 -9.06 8.46
C THR A 130 -12.02 -10.39 8.79
N ASN A 131 -10.69 -10.43 8.69
CA ASN A 131 -9.83 -11.57 8.99
C ASN A 131 -8.55 -11.12 9.68
N PRO A 132 -7.85 -11.99 10.40
CA PRO A 132 -6.52 -11.69 10.93
C PRO A 132 -5.54 -11.27 9.82
N GLY A 133 -4.64 -10.33 10.12
CA GLY A 133 -3.64 -9.88 9.16
C GLY A 133 -2.59 -10.95 8.84
N LEU A 134 -1.98 -10.82 7.66
CA LEU A 134 -0.89 -11.69 7.17
C LEU A 134 0.49 -11.40 7.79
N GLY A 135 0.67 -10.25 8.48
CA GLY A 135 1.98 -9.83 8.96
C GLY A 135 2.94 -9.35 7.86
N VAL A 136 2.41 -8.92 6.72
CA VAL A 136 3.19 -8.53 5.53
C VAL A 136 3.52 -7.04 5.44
N MET A 137 3.16 -6.23 6.40
CA MET A 137 3.33 -4.76 6.36
C MET A 137 4.77 -4.34 6.02
N LYS A 138 5.78 -5.02 6.62
CA LYS A 138 7.18 -4.76 6.30
C LYS A 138 7.47 -4.94 4.80
N TYR A 139 7.00 -6.03 4.23
CA TYR A 139 7.22 -6.36 2.81
C TYR A 139 6.49 -5.40 1.87
N CYS A 140 5.28 -4.97 2.25
CA CYS A 140 4.56 -3.94 1.51
C CYS A 140 5.34 -2.62 1.48
N PHE A 141 5.90 -2.18 2.61
CA PHE A 141 6.73 -0.98 2.64
C PHE A 141 8.03 -1.14 1.85
N ASP A 142 8.71 -2.29 1.96
CA ASP A 142 9.93 -2.54 1.20
C ASP A 142 9.64 -2.51 -0.32
N LEU A 143 8.49 -3.07 -0.75
CA LEU A 143 8.01 -3.01 -2.13
C LEU A 143 7.72 -1.55 -2.56
N LEU A 144 6.99 -0.79 -1.74
CA LEU A 144 6.71 0.63 -1.99
C LEU A 144 8.00 1.44 -2.17
N TYR A 145 9.01 1.25 -1.32
CA TYR A 145 10.30 1.92 -1.45
C TYR A 145 11.04 1.58 -2.74
N LEU A 146 10.99 0.31 -3.16
CA LEU A 146 11.60 -0.09 -4.45
C LEU A 146 10.91 0.57 -5.63
N MET A 147 9.58 0.65 -5.60
CA MET A 147 8.80 1.32 -6.65
C MET A 147 9.07 2.83 -6.68
N ALA A 148 9.02 3.50 -5.53
CA ALA A 148 9.22 4.95 -5.45
C ALA A 148 10.55 5.40 -6.02
N LYS A 149 11.63 4.65 -5.76
CA LYS A 149 12.95 4.93 -6.34
C LYS A 149 12.95 4.91 -7.87
N GLN A 150 12.06 4.13 -8.49
CA GLN A 150 12.00 4.00 -9.94
C GLN A 150 11.06 5.02 -10.60
N VAL A 151 10.05 5.53 -9.88
CA VAL A 151 9.11 6.52 -10.41
C VAL A 151 9.48 7.96 -10.05
N TYR A 152 10.63 8.18 -9.39
CA TYR A 152 11.16 9.50 -9.06
C TYR A 152 10.17 10.38 -8.28
N LYS A 153 9.49 9.82 -7.28
CA LYS A 153 8.61 10.56 -6.38
C LYS A 153 9.35 10.98 -5.11
N ASP A 154 8.94 12.11 -4.54
CA ASP A 154 9.56 12.71 -3.36
C ASP A 154 9.22 11.93 -2.09
N GLY A 155 8.09 11.24 -2.04
CA GLY A 155 7.69 10.46 -0.88
C GLY A 155 6.30 9.84 -0.99
N PHE A 156 5.80 9.44 0.18
CA PHE A 156 4.48 8.84 0.35
C PHE A 156 3.62 9.70 1.25
N LEU A 157 2.32 9.75 0.95
CA LEU A 157 1.28 10.27 1.82
C LEU A 157 0.33 9.13 2.21
N ASP A 158 -0.16 9.19 3.44
CA ASP A 158 -1.20 8.29 3.95
C ASP A 158 -2.09 9.08 4.92
N ILE A 159 -3.38 8.80 4.90
CA ILE A 159 -4.36 9.34 5.83
C ILE A 159 -4.97 8.16 6.58
N PRO A 160 -4.49 7.85 7.80
CA PRO A 160 -4.97 6.67 8.52
C PRO A 160 -6.42 6.85 9.00
N ASP A 161 -7.31 5.96 8.59
CA ASP A 161 -8.73 5.98 8.99
C ASP A 161 -8.95 5.60 10.45
N HIS A 162 -7.99 4.88 11.05
CA HIS A 162 -8.12 4.34 12.41
C HIS A 162 -6.84 4.54 13.22
N MET A 163 -6.98 4.63 14.55
CA MET A 163 -5.86 4.80 15.46
C MET A 163 -4.79 3.70 15.30
N HIS A 164 -5.19 2.44 15.13
CA HIS A 164 -4.22 1.36 14.92
C HIS A 164 -3.43 1.52 13.61
N GLY A 165 -4.05 2.05 12.56
CA GLY A 165 -3.37 2.40 11.31
C GLY A 165 -2.29 3.46 11.58
N ALA A 166 -2.65 4.56 12.24
CA ALA A 166 -1.71 5.61 12.63
C ALA A 166 -0.54 5.07 13.46
N MET A 167 -0.82 4.22 14.46
CA MET A 167 0.22 3.62 15.30
C MET A 167 1.14 2.67 14.53
N ILE A 168 0.60 1.85 13.63
CA ILE A 168 1.40 0.95 12.78
C ILE A 168 2.27 1.75 11.83
N TYR A 169 1.72 2.76 11.19
CA TYR A 169 2.41 3.59 10.21
C TYR A 169 3.44 4.52 10.84
N SER A 170 3.25 4.93 12.10
CA SER A 170 4.19 5.81 12.83
C SER A 170 5.63 5.26 12.93
N LYS A 171 5.82 3.97 12.65
CA LYS A 171 7.15 3.35 12.53
C LYS A 171 7.92 3.79 11.28
N LYS A 172 7.22 4.29 10.25
CA LYS A 172 7.78 4.69 8.96
C LYS A 172 7.41 6.11 8.53
N PHE A 173 6.27 6.61 9.00
CA PHE A 173 5.71 7.92 8.68
C PHE A 173 5.64 8.79 9.92
N LYS A 174 5.53 10.09 9.71
CA LYS A 174 5.19 11.09 10.73
C LYS A 174 4.03 11.91 10.23
N PHE A 175 3.20 12.38 11.14
CA PHE A 175 2.22 13.38 10.77
C PHE A 175 2.93 14.62 10.29
N PHE A 176 2.45 15.17 9.18
CA PHE A 176 2.95 16.43 8.64
C PHE A 176 2.69 17.60 9.61
N ASP A 177 1.51 17.61 10.24
CA ASP A 177 1.16 18.54 11.30
C ASP A 177 1.84 18.10 12.62
N PRO A 178 2.75 18.92 13.19
CA PRO A 178 3.44 18.58 14.44
C PRO A 178 2.49 18.44 15.64
N VAL A 179 1.32 19.07 15.61
CA VAL A 179 0.30 18.91 16.67
C VAL A 179 -0.28 17.49 16.63
N HIS A 180 -0.63 16.99 15.46
CA HIS A 180 -1.12 15.61 15.30
C HIS A 180 -0.03 14.58 15.65
N GLU A 181 1.22 14.83 15.26
CA GLU A 181 2.36 14.00 15.68
C GLU A 181 2.50 13.99 17.20
N GLY A 182 2.40 15.15 17.84
CA GLY A 182 2.45 15.28 19.30
C GLY A 182 1.32 14.51 19.99
N ILE A 183 0.09 14.59 19.47
CA ILE A 183 -1.08 13.84 19.98
C ILE A 183 -0.83 12.35 19.89
N LEU A 184 -0.42 11.84 18.71
CA LEU A 184 -0.14 10.42 18.53
C LEU A 184 0.94 9.93 19.51
N ARG A 185 2.04 10.69 19.68
CA ARG A 185 3.12 10.35 20.62
C ARG A 185 2.62 10.32 22.08
N ALA A 186 1.77 11.27 22.48
CA ALA A 186 1.16 11.28 23.79
C ALA A 186 0.28 10.04 24.01
N VAL A 187 -0.60 9.71 23.06
CA VAL A 187 -1.45 8.52 23.11
C VAL A 187 -0.61 7.24 23.25
N MET A 188 0.43 7.08 22.42
CA MET A 188 1.31 5.90 22.48
C MET A 188 2.08 5.78 23.78
N ARG A 189 2.46 6.91 24.40
CA ARG A 189 3.12 6.94 25.72
C ARG A 189 2.15 6.58 26.84
N ASP A 190 1.00 7.27 26.89
CA ASP A 190 0.08 7.23 28.01
C ASP A 190 -0.75 5.93 28.04
N LEU A 191 -0.99 5.35 26.85
CA LEU A 191 -1.70 4.08 26.70
C LEU A 191 -0.78 2.88 26.45
N SER A 192 0.51 3.00 26.73
CA SER A 192 1.51 1.95 26.49
C SER A 192 1.26 0.62 27.22
N ALA A 193 0.44 0.64 28.30
CA ALA A 193 0.04 -0.56 29.04
C ALA A 193 -1.13 -1.32 28.39
N TYR A 194 -1.80 -0.73 27.41
CA TYR A 194 -2.97 -1.31 26.74
C TYR A 194 -2.57 -1.99 25.43
N THR A 195 -3.36 -2.97 25.01
CA THR A 195 -3.13 -3.61 23.69
C THR A 195 -3.55 -2.68 22.55
N LEU A 196 -3.05 -2.95 21.34
CA LEU A 196 -3.46 -2.21 20.16
C LEU A 196 -4.96 -2.27 19.91
N SER A 197 -5.59 -3.41 20.23
CA SER A 197 -7.04 -3.58 20.14
C SER A 197 -7.78 -2.67 21.13
N ASP A 198 -7.33 -2.62 22.39
CA ASP A 198 -7.98 -1.77 23.42
C ASP A 198 -7.93 -0.28 23.07
N ILE A 199 -6.84 0.16 22.43
CA ILE A 199 -6.63 1.55 22.02
C ILE A 199 -7.47 1.90 20.78
N SER A 200 -7.86 0.91 19.99
CA SER A 200 -8.47 1.11 18.67
C SER A 200 -9.99 1.06 18.68
N TRP A 201 -10.60 0.55 19.76
CA TRP A 201 -12.05 0.51 20.01
C TRP A 201 -12.46 1.56 21.02
#